data_b0fd8bf5e8c90a278e7ad76c01400701
#
_entry.id   b0fd8bf5e8c90a278e7ad76c01400701
#
_cell.length_a   1.000
_cell.length_b   1.000
_cell.length_c   1.000
_cell.angle_alpha   90.00
_cell.angle_beta   90.00
_cell.angle_gamma   90.00
#
_symmetry.space_group_name_H-M   'P 1'
#
loop_
_entity.id
_entity.type
_entity.pdbx_description
1 polymer ?
#
loop_
_entity_poly.entity_id
_entity_poly.type
_entity_poly.pdbx_seq_one_letter_code
_entity_poly.pdbx_strand_id
1 'polypeptide(L)'
;MTSTKYRYLFLFLLTTVIWGFGFLVVKNLTNRETPVYFILIGRFVLGFATLSLCRKLAKSPRLSAKEALRGAICGTALFAAFATQTWGTTMTTPAKNGMLTGTYVLFVPLFLTALERKIRLRPFVDAAICAVGLFVFFEVYRDATSFNLGALFSLVSGVFFAIHFLATERLTSRFDPLNSAAAQLATVAVWATLFSAAFERDKIDFASIATSRSVAEFLYLGVISTGFAYWSQVLAQSKLEATVISVVACLESIFAVVFSIIFGYETISAGIVVGTLIVLVATVRSATAPANSEEKDGEKAQKNAV
;
A
#
# COMPACT_ATOMS: atom_id res chain seq x y z
N MET A 1 -8.39 12.85 -20.91
CA MET A 1 -9.03 11.92 -19.94
C MET A 1 -10.51 12.25 -19.85
N THR A 2 -11.39 11.26 -19.86
CA THR A 2 -12.85 11.49 -19.74
C THR A 2 -13.21 11.90 -18.32
N SER A 3 -14.29 12.70 -18.13
CA SER A 3 -14.81 13.13 -16.81
C SER A 3 -14.91 11.99 -15.81
N THR A 4 -15.20 10.79 -16.28
CA THR A 4 -15.32 9.58 -15.45
C THR A 4 -14.00 9.15 -14.81
N LYS A 5 -12.87 9.23 -15.51
CA LYS A 5 -11.54 8.87 -14.96
C LYS A 5 -11.14 9.80 -13.81
N TYR A 6 -11.46 11.08 -13.89
CA TYR A 6 -11.17 12.04 -12.81
C TYR A 6 -11.96 11.73 -11.52
N ARG A 7 -13.18 11.21 -11.63
CA ARG A 7 -13.98 10.83 -10.44
C ARG A 7 -13.34 9.67 -9.68
N TYR A 8 -12.86 8.65 -10.40
CA TYR A 8 -12.14 7.51 -9.76
C TYR A 8 -10.81 7.94 -9.16
N LEU A 9 -10.09 8.83 -9.85
CA LEU A 9 -8.84 9.37 -9.34
C LEU A 9 -9.06 10.19 -8.06
N PHE A 10 -10.08 11.04 -8.02
CA PHE A 10 -10.43 11.83 -6.85
C PHE A 10 -10.84 10.96 -5.66
N LEU A 11 -11.69 9.95 -5.91
CA LEU A 11 -12.09 8.99 -4.87
C LEU A 11 -10.88 8.26 -4.28
N PHE A 12 -9.95 7.84 -5.14
CA PHE A 12 -8.75 7.17 -4.70
C PHE A 12 -7.76 8.12 -4.00
N LEU A 13 -7.73 9.39 -4.38
CA LEU A 13 -6.93 10.40 -3.68
C LEU A 13 -7.39 10.58 -2.22
N LEU A 14 -8.68 10.57 -1.94
CA LEU A 14 -9.19 10.59 -0.56
C LEU A 14 -8.70 9.37 0.24
N THR A 15 -8.58 8.22 -0.41
CA THR A 15 -8.05 7.00 0.19
C THR A 15 -6.61 7.16 0.68
N THR A 16 -5.77 7.94 -0.03
CA THR A 16 -4.38 8.16 0.38
C THR A 16 -4.27 8.96 1.67
N VAL A 17 -5.17 9.91 1.91
CA VAL A 17 -5.26 10.64 3.19
C VAL A 17 -5.64 9.66 4.33
N ILE A 18 -6.65 8.82 4.08
CA ILE A 18 -7.10 7.81 5.02
C ILE A 18 -5.95 6.84 5.36
N TRP A 19 -5.23 6.35 4.38
CA TRP A 19 -4.10 5.45 4.63
C TRP A 19 -2.94 6.13 5.35
N GLY A 20 -2.61 7.37 5.00
CA GLY A 20 -1.59 8.15 5.70
C GLY A 20 -1.87 8.28 7.21
N PHE A 21 -3.12 8.56 7.59
CA PHE A 21 -3.53 8.55 8.99
C PHE A 21 -3.55 7.13 9.59
N GLY A 22 -3.82 6.11 8.78
CA GLY A 22 -3.81 4.71 9.18
C GLY A 22 -2.48 4.24 9.77
N PHE A 23 -1.34 4.77 9.28
CA PHE A 23 -0.02 4.47 9.85
C PHE A 23 0.09 4.87 11.33
N LEU A 24 -0.48 6.02 11.70
CA LEU A 24 -0.53 6.48 13.09
C LEU A 24 -1.40 5.56 13.96
N VAL A 25 -2.56 5.20 13.45
CA VAL A 25 -3.50 4.35 14.19
C VAL A 25 -2.88 2.97 14.45
N VAL A 26 -2.21 2.38 13.46
CA VAL A 26 -1.47 1.13 13.63
C VAL A 26 -0.34 1.31 14.64
N LYS A 27 0.42 2.43 14.58
CA LYS A 27 1.48 2.72 15.55
C LYS A 27 0.95 2.86 16.98
N ASN A 28 -0.20 3.49 17.16
CA ASN A 28 -0.85 3.57 18.48
C ASN A 28 -1.19 2.19 19.05
N LEU A 29 -1.71 1.28 18.22
CA LEU A 29 -2.01 -0.09 18.61
C LEU A 29 -0.73 -0.86 18.96
N THR A 30 0.30 -0.77 18.13
CA THR A 30 1.58 -1.45 18.37
C THR A 30 2.33 -0.91 19.60
N ASN A 31 2.23 0.39 19.89
CA ASN A 31 2.78 0.98 21.11
C ASN A 31 2.08 0.49 22.40
N ARG A 32 0.85 -0.04 22.27
CA ARG A 32 0.13 -0.70 23.37
C ARG A 32 0.33 -2.23 23.35
N GLU A 33 1.36 -2.69 22.66
CA GLU A 33 1.73 -4.10 22.56
C GLU A 33 0.64 -4.99 21.95
N THR A 34 -0.32 -4.40 21.19
CA THR A 34 -1.32 -5.19 20.47
C THR A 34 -0.61 -6.05 19.43
N PRO A 35 -0.82 -7.38 19.43
CA PRO A 35 -0.12 -8.29 18.53
C PRO A 35 -0.40 -7.99 17.05
N VAL A 36 0.63 -8.13 16.21
CA VAL A 36 0.61 -7.71 14.80
C VAL A 36 -0.49 -8.38 14.00
N TYR A 37 -0.59 -9.71 14.10
CA TYR A 37 -1.60 -10.45 13.33
C TYR A 37 -3.00 -10.24 13.91
N PHE A 38 -3.12 -9.97 15.21
CA PHE A 38 -4.41 -9.59 15.82
C PHE A 38 -4.90 -8.23 15.28
N ILE A 39 -4.01 -7.25 15.09
CA ILE A 39 -4.36 -5.98 14.41
C ILE A 39 -4.89 -6.28 13.01
N LEU A 40 -4.23 -7.17 12.25
CA LEU A 40 -4.69 -7.54 10.92
C LEU A 40 -6.05 -8.27 10.96
N ILE A 41 -6.29 -9.18 11.92
CA ILE A 41 -7.60 -9.82 12.08
C ILE A 41 -8.67 -8.75 12.26
N GLY A 42 -8.51 -7.85 13.24
CA GLY A 42 -9.50 -6.82 13.56
C GLY A 42 -9.84 -5.96 12.35
N ARG A 43 -8.84 -5.42 11.66
CA ARG A 43 -9.07 -4.55 10.51
C ARG A 43 -9.65 -5.27 9.29
N PHE A 44 -9.19 -6.49 8.98
CA PHE A 44 -9.62 -7.20 7.77
C PHE A 44 -10.94 -7.94 7.94
N VAL A 45 -11.25 -8.46 9.12
CA VAL A 45 -12.58 -9.02 9.43
C VAL A 45 -13.66 -7.93 9.37
N LEU A 46 -13.41 -6.76 10.01
CA LEU A 46 -14.33 -5.63 9.94
C LEU A 46 -14.45 -5.08 8.52
N GLY A 47 -13.35 -4.99 7.78
CA GLY A 47 -13.36 -4.57 6.38
C GLY A 47 -14.15 -5.52 5.49
N PHE A 48 -13.94 -6.83 5.64
CA PHE A 48 -14.71 -7.86 4.94
C PHE A 48 -16.20 -7.83 5.30
N ALA A 49 -16.55 -7.66 6.58
CA ALA A 49 -17.92 -7.53 7.03
C ALA A 49 -18.59 -6.31 6.41
N THR A 50 -17.89 -5.16 6.38
CA THR A 50 -18.36 -3.92 5.75
C THR A 50 -18.64 -4.14 4.27
N LEU A 51 -17.70 -4.71 3.51
CA LEU A 51 -17.91 -4.96 2.08
C LEU A 51 -18.99 -6.01 1.83
N SER A 52 -19.10 -7.02 2.68
CA SER A 52 -20.18 -8.03 2.59
C SER A 52 -21.56 -7.42 2.76
N LEU A 53 -21.69 -6.47 3.69
CA LEU A 53 -22.92 -5.68 3.85
C LEU A 53 -23.17 -4.79 2.62
N CYS A 54 -22.17 -4.08 2.14
CA CYS A 54 -22.29 -3.25 0.92
C CYS A 54 -22.69 -4.09 -0.30
N ARG A 55 -22.10 -5.28 -0.49
CA ARG A 55 -22.47 -6.22 -1.56
C ARG A 55 -23.93 -6.63 -1.48
N LYS A 56 -24.43 -6.95 -0.27
CA LYS A 56 -25.84 -7.31 -0.05
C LYS A 56 -26.78 -6.15 -0.39
N LEU A 57 -26.46 -4.94 0.06
CA LEU A 57 -27.27 -3.75 -0.19
C LEU A 57 -27.24 -3.33 -1.66
N ALA A 58 -26.09 -3.41 -2.32
CA ALA A 58 -25.92 -3.11 -3.75
C ALA A 58 -26.45 -4.22 -4.67
N LYS A 59 -26.92 -5.34 -4.12
CA LYS A 59 -27.34 -6.54 -4.88
C LYS A 59 -26.27 -6.99 -5.88
N SER A 60 -24.99 -6.94 -5.46
CA SER A 60 -23.86 -7.39 -6.29
C SER A 60 -24.04 -8.82 -6.79
N PRO A 61 -23.48 -9.17 -7.97
CA PRO A 61 -23.53 -10.53 -8.48
C PRO A 61 -22.98 -11.55 -7.49
N ARG A 62 -23.40 -12.81 -7.62
CA ARG A 62 -22.82 -13.89 -6.81
C ARG A 62 -21.33 -14.04 -7.14
N LEU A 63 -20.51 -14.18 -6.10
CA LEU A 63 -19.07 -14.42 -6.23
C LEU A 63 -18.84 -15.76 -6.93
N SER A 64 -18.21 -15.76 -8.09
CA SER A 64 -17.85 -16.99 -8.80
C SER A 64 -16.57 -17.60 -8.18
N ALA A 65 -16.40 -18.93 -8.35
CA ALA A 65 -15.19 -19.62 -7.88
C ALA A 65 -13.90 -19.04 -8.50
N LYS A 66 -13.96 -18.64 -9.77
CA LYS A 66 -12.84 -18.01 -10.48
C LYS A 66 -12.47 -16.65 -9.89
N GLU A 67 -13.47 -15.86 -9.54
CA GLU A 67 -13.32 -14.55 -8.91
C GLU A 67 -12.77 -14.69 -7.49
N ALA A 68 -13.29 -15.66 -6.71
CA ALA A 68 -12.79 -16.00 -5.38
C ALA A 68 -11.30 -16.42 -5.42
N LEU A 69 -10.93 -17.31 -6.33
CA LEU A 69 -9.54 -17.77 -6.49
C LEU A 69 -8.59 -16.61 -6.86
N ARG A 70 -8.97 -15.77 -7.80
CA ARG A 70 -8.15 -14.62 -8.19
C ARG A 70 -8.05 -13.57 -7.09
N GLY A 71 -9.15 -13.33 -6.39
CA GLY A 71 -9.15 -12.51 -5.18
C GLY A 71 -8.24 -13.09 -4.09
N ALA A 72 -8.22 -14.41 -3.91
CA ALA A 72 -7.34 -15.08 -2.95
C ALA A 72 -5.85 -14.93 -3.30
N ILE A 73 -5.48 -15.03 -4.58
CA ILE A 73 -4.11 -14.79 -5.03
C ILE A 73 -3.68 -13.35 -4.70
N CYS A 74 -4.50 -12.37 -5.06
CA CYS A 74 -4.23 -10.96 -4.73
C CYS A 74 -4.21 -10.74 -3.21
N GLY A 75 -5.15 -11.35 -2.46
CA GLY A 75 -5.24 -11.27 -1.01
C GLY A 75 -4.03 -11.86 -0.28
N THR A 76 -3.40 -12.90 -0.84
CA THR A 76 -2.17 -13.47 -0.27
C THR A 76 -0.99 -12.49 -0.40
N ALA A 77 -0.83 -11.84 -1.56
CA ALA A 77 0.17 -10.78 -1.72
C ALA A 77 -0.12 -9.59 -0.77
N LEU A 78 -1.39 -9.24 -0.62
CA LEU A 78 -1.84 -8.20 0.30
C LEU A 78 -1.55 -8.54 1.76
N PHE A 79 -1.76 -9.80 2.18
CA PHE A 79 -1.40 -10.26 3.52
C PHE A 79 0.10 -10.12 3.76
N ALA A 80 0.95 -10.57 2.85
CA ALA A 80 2.40 -10.44 2.97
C ALA A 80 2.83 -8.96 3.09
N ALA A 81 2.20 -8.07 2.30
CA ALA A 81 2.43 -6.64 2.38
C ALA A 81 2.07 -6.07 3.76
N PHE A 82 0.86 -6.36 4.26
CA PHE A 82 0.42 -5.84 5.56
C PHE A 82 1.14 -6.47 6.75
N ALA A 83 1.47 -7.76 6.69
CA ALA A 83 2.22 -8.41 7.74
C ALA A 83 3.61 -7.77 7.90
N THR A 84 4.34 -7.60 6.80
CA THR A 84 5.66 -6.95 6.82
C THR A 84 5.56 -5.46 7.18
N GLN A 85 4.56 -4.73 6.66
CA GLN A 85 4.31 -3.33 7.02
C GLN A 85 4.05 -3.16 8.53
N THR A 86 3.17 -3.99 9.10
CA THR A 86 2.80 -3.89 10.51
C THR A 86 3.96 -4.29 11.41
N TRP A 87 4.73 -5.31 11.07
CA TRP A 87 6.00 -5.61 11.74
C TRP A 87 6.99 -4.43 11.64
N GLY A 88 7.11 -3.79 10.48
CA GLY A 88 7.89 -2.57 10.32
C GLY A 88 7.43 -1.46 11.28
N THR A 89 6.11 -1.28 11.45
CA THR A 89 5.53 -0.27 12.34
C THR A 89 5.92 -0.48 13.82
N THR A 90 6.10 -1.72 14.28
CA THR A 90 6.53 -1.97 15.67
C THR A 90 7.90 -1.38 15.97
N MET A 91 8.78 -1.31 14.98
CA MET A 91 10.22 -1.00 15.13
C MET A 91 10.62 0.36 14.58
N THR A 92 9.69 1.08 13.92
CA THR A 92 9.97 2.39 13.32
C THR A 92 8.81 3.37 13.52
N THR A 93 8.95 4.61 13.04
CA THR A 93 7.91 5.63 13.13
C THR A 93 6.90 5.51 11.99
N PRO A 94 5.68 6.07 12.11
CA PRO A 94 4.70 6.08 11.02
C PRO A 94 5.24 6.75 9.75
N ALA A 95 6.00 7.84 9.88
CA ALA A 95 6.64 8.54 8.75
C ALA A 95 7.61 7.64 8.00
N LYS A 96 8.52 7.00 8.72
CA LYS A 96 9.53 6.11 8.15
C LYS A 96 8.89 4.88 7.49
N ASN A 97 7.90 4.29 8.17
CA ASN A 97 7.15 3.15 7.63
C ASN A 97 6.41 3.55 6.35
N GLY A 98 5.64 4.64 6.36
CA GLY A 98 4.90 5.12 5.20
C GLY A 98 5.81 5.47 4.02
N MET A 99 6.95 6.13 4.29
CA MET A 99 7.91 6.51 3.25
C MET A 99 8.52 5.29 2.55
N LEU A 100 8.90 4.26 3.31
CA LEU A 100 9.48 3.02 2.76
C LEU A 100 8.42 2.15 2.08
N THR A 101 7.22 2.05 2.64
CA THR A 101 6.10 1.36 1.99
C THR A 101 5.80 1.99 0.64
N GLY A 102 5.77 3.32 0.53
CA GLY A 102 5.51 4.07 -0.71
C GLY A 102 6.49 3.79 -1.84
N THR A 103 7.62 3.13 -1.58
CA THR A 103 8.56 2.69 -2.63
C THR A 103 7.96 1.70 -3.63
N TYR A 104 6.77 1.14 -3.37
CA TYR A 104 6.04 0.36 -4.37
C TYR A 104 5.85 1.12 -5.69
N VAL A 105 5.82 2.46 -5.67
CA VAL A 105 5.75 3.29 -6.88
C VAL A 105 6.91 3.04 -7.83
N LEU A 106 8.05 2.62 -7.32
CA LEU A 106 9.25 2.28 -8.10
C LEU A 106 9.27 0.81 -8.49
N PHE A 107 8.83 -0.07 -7.58
CA PHE A 107 8.80 -1.51 -7.84
C PHE A 107 7.77 -1.87 -8.92
N VAL A 108 6.63 -1.18 -9.02
CA VAL A 108 5.62 -1.43 -10.06
C VAL A 108 6.22 -1.33 -11.47
N PRO A 109 6.83 -0.20 -11.90
CA PRO A 109 7.42 -0.11 -13.23
C PRO A 109 8.66 -1.01 -13.42
N LEU A 110 9.43 -1.28 -12.35
CA LEU A 110 10.54 -2.24 -12.41
C LEU A 110 10.04 -3.66 -12.70
N PHE A 111 8.98 -4.10 -12.02
CA PHE A 111 8.38 -5.40 -12.28
C PHE A 111 7.71 -5.49 -13.64
N LEU A 112 7.06 -4.41 -14.12
CA LEU A 112 6.53 -4.35 -15.48
C LEU A 112 7.65 -4.52 -16.52
N THR A 113 8.78 -3.84 -16.33
CA THR A 113 9.97 -3.98 -17.21
C THR A 113 10.43 -5.44 -17.28
N ALA A 114 10.51 -6.12 -16.13
CA ALA A 114 10.89 -7.53 -16.08
C ALA A 114 9.84 -8.46 -16.73
N LEU A 115 8.55 -8.21 -16.48
CA LEU A 115 7.46 -9.03 -17.02
C LEU A 115 7.27 -8.87 -18.53
N GLU A 116 7.47 -7.67 -19.06
CA GLU A 116 7.36 -7.37 -20.48
C GLU A 116 8.64 -7.68 -21.26
N ARG A 117 9.73 -8.02 -20.56
CA ARG A 117 11.06 -8.27 -21.14
C ARG A 117 11.59 -7.09 -21.98
N LYS A 118 11.16 -5.88 -21.66
CA LYS A 118 11.61 -4.65 -22.33
C LYS A 118 12.42 -3.83 -21.33
N ILE A 119 13.70 -3.62 -21.61
CA ILE A 119 14.57 -2.81 -20.74
C ILE A 119 14.18 -1.35 -20.90
N ARG A 120 13.70 -0.75 -19.83
CA ARG A 120 13.34 0.67 -19.74
C ARG A 120 14.27 1.33 -18.72
N LEU A 121 15.12 2.25 -19.16
CA LEU A 121 16.12 2.89 -18.28
C LEU A 121 15.47 3.82 -17.24
N ARG A 122 14.40 4.49 -17.61
CA ARG A 122 13.75 5.50 -16.77
C ARG A 122 13.32 5.00 -15.38
N PRO A 123 12.65 3.82 -15.21
CA PRO A 123 12.32 3.30 -13.89
C PRO A 123 13.54 3.10 -12.98
N PHE A 124 14.68 2.71 -13.53
CA PHE A 124 15.93 2.57 -12.77
C PHE A 124 16.48 3.91 -12.31
N VAL A 125 16.42 4.94 -13.16
CA VAL A 125 16.83 6.30 -12.80
C VAL A 125 15.90 6.86 -11.71
N ASP A 126 14.58 6.68 -11.83
CA ASP A 126 13.62 7.14 -10.83
C ASP A 126 13.81 6.39 -9.50
N ALA A 127 14.12 5.09 -9.54
CA ALA A 127 14.48 4.30 -8.37
C ALA A 127 15.76 4.82 -7.68
N ALA A 128 16.78 5.16 -8.46
CA ALA A 128 18.02 5.72 -7.92
C ALA A 128 17.79 7.09 -7.26
N ILE A 129 17.00 7.98 -7.88
CA ILE A 129 16.63 9.28 -7.29
C ILE A 129 15.89 9.07 -5.96
N CYS A 130 14.93 8.14 -5.93
CA CYS A 130 14.21 7.83 -4.70
C CYS A 130 15.12 7.25 -3.61
N ALA A 131 16.04 6.35 -3.96
CA ALA A 131 17.02 5.82 -3.00
C ALA A 131 17.86 6.92 -2.36
N VAL A 132 18.29 7.92 -3.14
CA VAL A 132 18.97 9.12 -2.62
C VAL A 132 18.04 9.91 -1.69
N GLY A 133 16.78 10.10 -2.08
CA GLY A 133 15.79 10.77 -1.24
C GLY A 133 15.57 10.07 0.10
N LEU A 134 15.46 8.73 0.09
CA LEU A 134 15.35 7.93 1.31
C LEU A 134 16.60 8.00 2.17
N PHE A 135 17.79 7.94 1.57
CA PHE A 135 19.07 8.12 2.29
C PHE A 135 19.12 9.44 3.04
N VAL A 136 18.67 10.52 2.40
CA VAL A 136 18.58 11.86 3.01
C VAL A 136 17.48 11.91 4.07
N PHE A 137 16.30 11.36 3.78
CA PHE A 137 15.14 11.32 4.71
C PHE A 137 15.47 10.61 6.03
N PHE A 138 16.17 9.48 5.94
CA PHE A 138 16.60 8.72 7.13
C PHE A 138 17.83 9.30 7.80
N GLU A 139 18.44 10.32 7.23
CA GLU A 139 19.69 10.89 7.72
C GLU A 139 20.78 9.82 7.97
N VAL A 140 20.84 8.80 7.10
CA VAL A 140 21.79 7.67 7.22
C VAL A 140 23.24 8.14 7.27
N TYR A 141 23.53 9.30 6.67
CA TYR A 141 24.85 9.96 6.72
C TYR A 141 25.22 10.49 8.11
N ARG A 142 24.24 10.66 9.02
CA ARG A 142 24.47 11.04 10.42
C ARG A 142 24.48 9.83 11.35
N ASP A 143 23.55 8.92 11.12
CA ASP A 143 23.39 7.71 11.92
C ASP A 143 22.92 6.53 11.05
N ALA A 144 23.85 5.62 10.76
CA ALA A 144 23.56 4.42 9.97
C ALA A 144 22.53 3.50 10.63
N THR A 145 22.36 3.55 11.97
CA THR A 145 21.37 2.76 12.69
C THR A 145 19.94 3.26 12.48
N SER A 146 19.76 4.44 11.90
CA SER A 146 18.43 4.97 11.54
C SER A 146 17.67 4.09 10.55
N PHE A 147 18.39 3.30 9.72
CA PHE A 147 17.83 2.25 8.87
C PHE A 147 17.91 0.90 9.57
N ASN A 148 16.96 0.63 10.42
CA ASN A 148 16.89 -0.57 11.25
C ASN A 148 16.08 -1.71 10.59
N LEU A 149 15.91 -2.83 11.30
CA LEU A 149 15.13 -3.98 10.84
C LEU A 149 13.67 -3.60 10.52
N GLY A 150 13.07 -2.66 11.25
CA GLY A 150 11.74 -2.13 10.96
C GLY A 150 11.68 -1.41 9.61
N ALA A 151 12.73 -0.66 9.25
CA ALA A 151 12.87 -0.06 7.95
C ALA A 151 12.96 -1.12 6.84
N LEU A 152 13.70 -2.20 7.06
CA LEU A 152 13.78 -3.32 6.11
C LEU A 152 12.42 -3.99 5.90
N PHE A 153 11.68 -4.29 6.97
CA PHE A 153 10.32 -4.83 6.86
C PHE A 153 9.39 -3.88 6.09
N SER A 154 9.47 -2.58 6.33
CA SER A 154 8.68 -1.57 5.63
C SER A 154 9.03 -1.50 4.13
N LEU A 155 10.31 -1.63 3.78
CA LEU A 155 10.74 -1.70 2.38
C LEU A 155 10.23 -2.97 1.69
N VAL A 156 10.33 -4.12 2.36
CA VAL A 156 9.80 -5.40 1.86
C VAL A 156 8.28 -5.33 1.67
N SER A 157 7.56 -4.60 2.53
CA SER A 157 6.12 -4.37 2.33
C SER A 157 5.84 -3.63 1.01
N GLY A 158 6.68 -2.66 0.64
CA GLY A 158 6.59 -1.96 -0.64
C GLY A 158 6.72 -2.91 -1.84
N VAL A 159 7.60 -3.90 -1.77
CA VAL A 159 7.72 -4.96 -2.79
C VAL A 159 6.40 -5.75 -2.93
N PHE A 160 5.84 -6.21 -1.81
CA PHE A 160 4.59 -6.98 -1.83
C PHE A 160 3.38 -6.14 -2.25
N PHE A 161 3.31 -4.85 -1.90
CA PHE A 161 2.27 -3.96 -2.42
C PHE A 161 2.39 -3.77 -3.93
N ALA A 162 3.60 -3.66 -4.49
CA ALA A 162 3.79 -3.59 -5.93
C ALA A 162 3.29 -4.87 -6.62
N ILE A 163 3.60 -6.04 -6.07
CA ILE A 163 3.07 -7.33 -6.56
C ILE A 163 1.54 -7.34 -6.48
N HIS A 164 0.97 -6.89 -5.36
CA HIS A 164 -0.47 -6.81 -5.17
C HIS A 164 -1.15 -5.89 -6.20
N PHE A 165 -0.61 -4.69 -6.46
CA PHE A 165 -1.17 -3.78 -7.46
C PHE A 165 -1.19 -4.41 -8.86
N LEU A 166 -0.08 -5.02 -9.29
CA LEU A 166 0.01 -5.69 -10.58
C LEU A 166 -0.91 -6.92 -10.67
N ALA A 167 -0.99 -7.70 -9.60
CA ALA A 167 -1.88 -8.86 -9.54
C ALA A 167 -3.35 -8.43 -9.60
N THR A 168 -3.73 -7.39 -8.86
CA THR A 168 -5.10 -6.87 -8.83
C THR A 168 -5.52 -6.36 -10.21
N GLU A 169 -4.69 -5.58 -10.89
CA GLU A 169 -4.96 -5.12 -12.25
C GLU A 169 -5.18 -6.28 -13.21
N ARG A 170 -4.26 -7.25 -13.22
CA ARG A 170 -4.29 -8.35 -14.20
C ARG A 170 -5.35 -9.39 -13.94
N LEU A 171 -5.63 -9.68 -12.67
CA LEU A 171 -6.48 -10.80 -12.29
C LEU A 171 -7.92 -10.38 -12.00
N THR A 172 -8.16 -9.14 -11.54
CA THR A 172 -9.47 -8.76 -11.03
C THR A 172 -10.18 -7.63 -11.79
N SER A 173 -9.51 -6.94 -12.71
CA SER A 173 -10.04 -5.76 -13.42
C SER A 173 -11.34 -6.00 -14.20
N ARG A 174 -11.64 -7.25 -14.55
CA ARG A 174 -12.87 -7.64 -15.30
C ARG A 174 -14.02 -8.10 -14.41
N PHE A 175 -13.83 -8.15 -13.10
CA PHE A 175 -14.82 -8.61 -12.13
C PHE A 175 -15.48 -7.44 -11.41
N ASP A 176 -16.53 -7.74 -10.66
CA ASP A 176 -17.18 -6.76 -9.79
C ASP A 176 -16.18 -6.27 -8.71
N PRO A 177 -15.95 -4.94 -8.58
CA PRO A 177 -14.97 -4.41 -7.65
C PRO A 177 -15.28 -4.73 -6.18
N LEU A 178 -16.57 -4.77 -5.77
CA LEU A 178 -16.96 -5.15 -4.41
C LEU A 178 -16.66 -6.61 -4.12
N ASN A 179 -16.94 -7.50 -5.09
CA ASN A 179 -16.61 -8.92 -4.99
C ASN A 179 -15.12 -9.14 -4.88
N SER A 180 -14.37 -8.51 -5.78
CA SER A 180 -12.91 -8.65 -5.85
C SER A 180 -12.22 -8.12 -4.59
N ALA A 181 -12.64 -6.97 -4.07
CA ALA A 181 -12.13 -6.43 -2.82
C ALA A 181 -12.52 -7.33 -1.63
N ALA A 182 -13.79 -7.76 -1.52
CA ALA A 182 -14.23 -8.63 -0.43
C ALA A 182 -13.45 -9.96 -0.40
N ALA A 183 -13.19 -10.58 -1.56
CA ALA A 183 -12.42 -11.82 -1.63
C ALA A 183 -10.96 -11.62 -1.16
N GLN A 184 -10.33 -10.49 -1.52
CA GLN A 184 -9.00 -10.15 -1.04
C GLN A 184 -8.97 -9.97 0.49
N LEU A 185 -9.90 -9.17 1.04
CA LEU A 185 -9.95 -8.91 2.49
C LEU A 185 -10.25 -10.19 3.29
N ALA A 186 -11.15 -11.05 2.80
CA ALA A 186 -11.40 -12.36 3.41
C ALA A 186 -10.13 -13.21 3.47
N THR A 187 -9.35 -13.23 2.40
CA THR A 187 -8.10 -13.99 2.35
C THR A 187 -7.06 -13.46 3.33
N VAL A 188 -6.92 -12.14 3.45
CA VAL A 188 -6.02 -11.55 4.46
C VAL A 188 -6.49 -11.91 5.86
N ALA A 189 -7.79 -11.85 6.15
CA ALA A 189 -8.34 -12.23 7.44
C ALA A 189 -8.05 -13.71 7.79
N VAL A 190 -8.17 -14.61 6.80
CA VAL A 190 -7.82 -16.04 6.98
C VAL A 190 -6.33 -16.21 7.30
N TRP A 191 -5.44 -15.63 6.49
CA TRP A 191 -4.00 -15.70 6.75
C TRP A 191 -3.63 -15.11 8.10
N ALA A 192 -4.16 -13.91 8.42
CA ALA A 192 -3.90 -13.26 9.71
C ALA A 192 -4.34 -14.14 10.88
N THR A 193 -5.51 -14.81 10.77
CA THR A 193 -5.99 -15.72 11.81
C THR A 193 -5.09 -16.93 11.96
N LEU A 194 -4.63 -17.53 10.87
CA LEU A 194 -3.71 -18.67 10.91
C LEU A 194 -2.37 -18.28 11.54
N PHE A 195 -1.80 -17.14 11.16
CA PHE A 195 -0.52 -16.67 11.70
C PHE A 195 -0.65 -16.22 13.17
N SER A 196 -1.76 -15.58 13.54
CA SER A 196 -2.01 -15.23 14.94
C SER A 196 -2.13 -16.48 15.81
N ALA A 197 -2.86 -17.49 15.36
CA ALA A 197 -2.99 -18.76 16.05
C ALA A 197 -1.65 -19.51 16.20
N ALA A 198 -0.76 -19.36 15.21
CA ALA A 198 0.55 -20.01 15.24
C ALA A 198 1.61 -19.27 16.09
N PHE A 199 1.58 -17.93 16.11
CA PHE A 199 2.70 -17.12 16.64
C PHE A 199 2.31 -16.15 17.77
N GLU A 200 1.00 -15.90 17.97
CA GLU A 200 0.52 -14.89 18.92
C GLU A 200 -0.50 -15.43 19.94
N ARG A 201 -0.75 -16.73 19.96
CA ARG A 201 -1.79 -17.35 20.79
C ARG A 201 -1.75 -16.90 22.26
N ASP A 202 -0.55 -16.83 22.83
CA ASP A 202 -0.34 -16.51 24.25
C ASP A 202 -0.09 -15.02 24.50
N LYS A 203 -0.19 -14.18 23.44
CA LYS A 203 0.12 -12.74 23.51
C LYS A 203 -1.13 -11.86 23.46
N ILE A 204 -2.31 -12.44 23.27
CA ILE A 204 -3.55 -11.67 23.13
C ILE A 204 -4.16 -11.42 24.49
N ASP A 205 -4.00 -10.21 25.00
CA ASP A 205 -4.69 -9.74 26.20
C ASP A 205 -5.95 -8.94 25.79
N PHE A 206 -7.10 -9.61 25.82
CA PHE A 206 -8.37 -8.97 25.47
C PHE A 206 -8.76 -7.82 26.41
N ALA A 207 -8.34 -7.86 27.69
CA ALA A 207 -8.68 -6.81 28.64
C ALA A 207 -7.97 -5.50 28.31
N SER A 208 -6.69 -5.56 27.91
CA SER A 208 -5.91 -4.39 27.50
C SER A 208 -6.34 -3.84 26.14
N ILE A 209 -6.85 -4.71 25.25
CA ILE A 209 -7.25 -4.34 23.87
C ILE A 209 -8.68 -3.80 23.85
N ALA A 210 -9.61 -4.27 24.69
CA ALA A 210 -11.02 -3.90 24.67
C ALA A 210 -11.32 -2.54 25.32
N THR A 211 -10.51 -1.52 25.02
CA THR A 211 -10.77 -0.14 25.44
C THR A 211 -11.63 0.60 24.39
N SER A 212 -12.39 1.62 24.82
CA SER A 212 -13.17 2.46 23.89
C SER A 212 -12.31 3.07 22.78
N ARG A 213 -11.08 3.45 23.11
CA ARG A 213 -10.11 3.99 22.14
C ARG A 213 -9.69 2.91 21.12
N SER A 214 -9.35 1.72 21.56
CA SER A 214 -8.99 0.62 20.65
C SER A 214 -10.14 0.21 19.75
N VAL A 215 -11.37 0.19 20.28
CA VAL A 215 -12.58 -0.07 19.47
C VAL A 215 -12.73 0.97 18.36
N ALA A 216 -12.57 2.27 18.68
CA ALA A 216 -12.63 3.33 17.68
C ALA A 216 -11.50 3.19 16.62
N GLU A 217 -10.29 2.84 17.04
CA GLU A 217 -9.15 2.59 16.16
C GLU A 217 -9.39 1.39 15.23
N PHE A 218 -9.93 0.28 15.75
CA PHE A 218 -10.30 -0.87 14.93
C PHE A 218 -11.45 -0.58 13.98
N LEU A 219 -12.45 0.19 14.39
CA LEU A 219 -13.54 0.64 13.50
C LEU A 219 -12.99 1.53 12.38
N TYR A 220 -12.12 2.49 12.70
CA TYR A 220 -11.44 3.29 11.68
C TYR A 220 -10.63 2.42 10.71
N LEU A 221 -9.76 1.55 11.23
CA LEU A 221 -8.93 0.68 10.40
C LEU A 221 -9.77 -0.29 9.56
N GLY A 222 -10.80 -0.91 10.15
CA GLY A 222 -11.59 -1.92 9.48
C GLY A 222 -12.57 -1.34 8.46
N VAL A 223 -13.42 -0.39 8.90
CA VAL A 223 -14.50 0.13 8.05
C VAL A 223 -13.97 1.11 7.03
N ILE A 224 -13.18 2.12 7.48
CA ILE A 224 -12.76 3.24 6.65
C ILE A 224 -11.46 2.88 5.90
N SER A 225 -10.38 2.58 6.64
CA SER A 225 -9.05 2.39 6.08
C SER A 225 -8.86 1.04 5.35
N THR A 226 -9.74 0.06 5.60
CA THR A 226 -9.70 -1.23 4.91
C THR A 226 -10.94 -1.42 4.03
N GLY A 227 -12.14 -1.43 4.57
CA GLY A 227 -13.36 -1.70 3.78
C GLY A 227 -13.54 -0.70 2.64
N PHE A 228 -13.77 0.56 2.97
CA PHE A 228 -13.97 1.63 1.98
C PHE A 228 -12.73 1.83 1.09
N ALA A 229 -11.55 1.91 1.69
CA ALA A 229 -10.33 2.25 0.97
C ALA A 229 -9.93 1.18 -0.05
N TYR A 230 -10.01 -0.12 0.28
CA TYR A 230 -9.71 -1.20 -0.67
C TYR A 230 -10.77 -1.35 -1.75
N TRP A 231 -12.05 -1.14 -1.44
CA TRP A 231 -13.06 -1.03 -2.49
C TRP A 231 -12.74 0.12 -3.46
N SER A 232 -12.42 1.29 -2.95
CA SER A 232 -12.03 2.46 -3.75
C SER A 232 -10.83 2.16 -4.64
N GLN A 233 -9.79 1.50 -4.10
CA GLN A 233 -8.61 1.08 -4.85
C GLN A 233 -8.97 0.10 -5.97
N VAL A 234 -9.68 -0.98 -5.67
CA VAL A 234 -10.04 -2.00 -6.68
C VAL A 234 -10.95 -1.40 -7.75
N LEU A 235 -11.87 -0.52 -7.35
CA LEU A 235 -12.71 0.24 -8.28
C LEU A 235 -11.86 1.14 -9.20
N ALA A 236 -10.89 1.87 -8.65
CA ALA A 236 -9.98 2.69 -9.44
C ALA A 236 -9.12 1.82 -10.38
N GLN A 237 -8.59 0.69 -9.91
CA GLN A 237 -7.81 -0.26 -10.71
C GLN A 237 -8.62 -0.96 -11.82
N SER A 238 -9.94 -1.01 -11.72
CA SER A 238 -10.77 -1.49 -12.83
C SER A 238 -10.81 -0.51 -14.01
N LYS A 239 -10.31 0.72 -13.84
CA LYS A 239 -10.36 1.83 -14.83
C LYS A 239 -9.00 2.48 -15.10
N LEU A 240 -8.03 2.28 -14.22
CA LEU A 240 -6.70 2.90 -14.25
C LEU A 240 -5.63 1.80 -14.13
N GLU A 241 -4.50 2.02 -14.78
CA GLU A 241 -3.35 1.12 -14.73
C GLU A 241 -2.67 1.09 -13.36
N ALA A 242 -2.03 -0.02 -13.01
CA ALA A 242 -1.33 -0.19 -11.73
C ALA A 242 -0.25 0.89 -11.50
N THR A 243 0.41 1.35 -12.56
CA THR A 243 1.39 2.43 -12.49
C THR A 243 0.75 3.73 -12.01
N VAL A 244 -0.41 4.13 -12.56
CA VAL A 244 -1.13 5.33 -12.13
C VAL A 244 -1.61 5.19 -10.68
N ILE A 245 -2.12 4.02 -10.34
CA ILE A 245 -2.58 3.70 -8.98
C ILE A 245 -1.42 3.79 -7.98
N SER A 246 -0.27 3.19 -8.28
CA SER A 246 0.90 3.21 -7.37
C SER A 246 1.41 4.63 -7.12
N VAL A 247 1.36 5.48 -8.14
CA VAL A 247 1.76 6.89 -8.00
C VAL A 247 0.81 7.66 -7.10
N VAL A 248 -0.49 7.53 -7.31
CA VAL A 248 -1.48 8.21 -6.46
C VAL A 248 -1.43 7.66 -5.05
N ALA A 249 -1.32 6.34 -4.90
CA ALA A 249 -1.18 5.70 -3.59
C ALA A 249 0.04 6.23 -2.81
N CYS A 250 1.17 6.48 -3.49
CA CYS A 250 2.40 6.98 -2.85
C CYS A 250 2.20 8.32 -2.09
N LEU A 251 1.15 9.08 -2.40
CA LEU A 251 0.80 10.28 -1.63
C LEU A 251 0.46 9.96 -0.17
N GLU A 252 0.07 8.72 0.14
CA GLU A 252 -0.12 8.29 1.53
C GLU A 252 1.15 8.46 2.38
N SER A 253 2.33 8.30 1.76
CA SER A 253 3.63 8.49 2.43
C SER A 253 3.80 9.92 2.90
N ILE A 254 3.40 10.90 2.09
CA ILE A 254 3.45 12.31 2.44
C ILE A 254 2.50 12.60 3.60
N PHE A 255 1.27 12.07 3.53
CA PHE A 255 0.31 12.21 4.63
C PHE A 255 0.79 11.52 5.90
N ALA A 256 1.45 10.35 5.81
CA ALA A 256 2.06 9.70 6.96
C ALA A 256 3.13 10.57 7.63
N VAL A 257 3.99 11.25 6.85
CA VAL A 257 4.97 12.21 7.37
C VAL A 257 4.28 13.40 8.04
N VAL A 258 3.32 14.02 7.35
CA VAL A 258 2.57 15.18 7.88
C VAL A 258 1.88 14.83 9.20
N PHE A 259 1.14 13.73 9.24
CA PHE A 259 0.48 13.30 10.46
C PHE A 259 1.48 12.89 11.54
N SER A 260 2.60 12.25 11.21
CA SER A 260 3.66 11.93 12.18
C SER A 260 4.22 13.17 12.86
N ILE A 261 4.40 14.26 12.13
CA ILE A 261 4.86 15.53 12.69
C ILE A 261 3.75 16.16 13.58
N ILE A 262 2.52 16.22 13.08
CA ILE A 262 1.39 16.81 13.82
C ILE A 262 1.16 16.10 15.16
N PHE A 263 1.29 14.77 15.18
CA PHE A 263 1.06 13.96 16.38
C PHE A 263 2.33 13.64 17.20
N GLY A 264 3.46 14.28 16.89
CA GLY A 264 4.68 14.21 17.68
C GLY A 264 5.48 12.92 17.57
N TYR A 265 5.28 12.13 16.52
CA TYR A 265 6.08 10.94 16.23
C TYR A 265 7.40 11.26 15.52
N GLU A 266 7.46 12.43 14.88
CA GLU A 266 8.66 12.94 14.19
C GLU A 266 8.84 14.43 14.49
N THR A 267 10.09 14.85 14.55
CA THR A 267 10.48 16.27 14.59
C THR A 267 10.87 16.72 13.18
N ILE A 268 10.50 17.94 12.82
CA ILE A 268 10.89 18.49 11.52
C ILE A 268 12.43 18.63 11.48
N SER A 269 13.07 17.94 10.55
CA SER A 269 14.48 18.11 10.23
C SER A 269 14.68 18.48 8.75
N ALA A 270 15.82 19.05 8.43
CA ALA A 270 16.16 19.32 7.03
C ALA A 270 16.20 18.02 6.19
N GLY A 271 16.65 16.90 6.80
CA GLY A 271 16.67 15.59 6.15
C GLY A 271 15.26 15.12 5.79
N ILE A 272 14.30 15.20 6.71
CA ILE A 272 12.91 14.83 6.45
C ILE A 272 12.31 15.67 5.33
N VAL A 273 12.50 17.00 5.36
CA VAL A 273 11.93 17.90 4.34
C VAL A 273 12.57 17.65 2.97
N VAL A 274 13.88 17.69 2.89
CA VAL A 274 14.61 17.54 1.62
C VAL A 274 14.44 16.13 1.06
N GLY A 275 14.55 15.09 1.90
CA GLY A 275 14.37 13.71 1.50
C GLY A 275 12.96 13.46 0.96
N THR A 276 11.90 13.97 1.64
CA THR A 276 10.52 13.90 1.16
C THR A 276 10.34 14.56 -0.20
N LEU A 277 10.93 15.74 -0.41
CA LEU A 277 10.86 16.44 -1.70
C LEU A 277 11.56 15.66 -2.83
N ILE A 278 12.72 15.06 -2.55
CA ILE A 278 13.41 14.23 -3.54
C ILE A 278 12.58 12.99 -3.91
N VAL A 279 12.00 12.31 -2.92
CA VAL A 279 11.11 11.17 -3.15
C VAL A 279 9.88 11.60 -3.96
N LEU A 280 9.28 12.76 -3.63
CA LEU A 280 8.15 13.30 -4.37
C LEU A 280 8.51 13.60 -5.84
N VAL A 281 9.69 14.16 -6.10
CA VAL A 281 10.19 14.38 -7.47
C VAL A 281 10.33 13.07 -8.23
N ALA A 282 10.92 12.03 -7.63
CA ALA A 282 11.02 10.71 -8.23
C ALA A 282 9.63 10.12 -8.56
N THR A 283 8.68 10.25 -7.63
CA THR A 283 7.30 9.80 -7.78
C THR A 283 6.60 10.51 -8.94
N VAL A 284 6.66 11.85 -8.99
CA VAL A 284 6.03 12.65 -10.07
C VAL A 284 6.68 12.34 -11.42
N ARG A 285 7.99 12.17 -11.48
CA ARG A 285 8.70 11.75 -12.70
C ARG A 285 8.23 10.38 -13.19
N SER A 286 8.08 9.42 -12.28
CA SER A 286 7.56 8.08 -12.61
C SER A 286 6.13 8.16 -13.16
N ALA A 287 5.29 9.02 -12.54
CA ALA A 287 3.90 9.25 -12.93
C ALA A 287 3.72 9.86 -14.32
N THR A 288 4.59 10.79 -14.66
CA THR A 288 4.49 11.60 -15.88
C THR A 288 5.20 10.98 -17.08
N ALA A 289 5.65 9.71 -16.96
CA ALA A 289 6.21 8.97 -18.08
C ALA A 289 5.17 8.87 -19.20
N PRO A 290 5.42 9.45 -20.40
CA PRO A 290 4.46 9.31 -21.51
C PRO A 290 4.45 7.84 -21.95
N ALA A 291 3.26 7.25 -22.01
CA ALA A 291 3.05 5.87 -22.47
C ALA A 291 3.59 5.63 -23.91
N ASN A 292 3.79 6.71 -24.71
CA ASN A 292 4.14 6.65 -26.14
C ASN A 292 5.58 7.07 -26.48
N SER A 293 6.41 7.53 -25.54
CA SER A 293 7.83 7.82 -25.85
C SER A 293 8.65 6.56 -26.07
N GLU A 294 8.15 5.43 -25.61
CA GLU A 294 8.85 4.15 -25.58
C GLU A 294 8.65 3.35 -26.88
N GLU A 295 7.55 3.53 -27.59
CA GLU A 295 7.33 2.95 -28.93
C GLU A 295 8.28 3.58 -29.98
N LYS A 296 8.53 4.89 -29.86
CA LYS A 296 9.42 5.62 -30.76
C LYS A 296 10.91 5.29 -30.56
N ASP A 297 11.32 5.01 -29.34
CA ASP A 297 12.71 4.63 -29.05
C ASP A 297 12.98 3.15 -29.41
N GLY A 298 11.99 2.27 -29.25
CA GLY A 298 12.03 0.89 -29.74
C GLY A 298 12.05 0.81 -31.28
N GLU A 299 11.24 1.61 -31.98
CA GLU A 299 11.26 1.69 -33.43
C GLU A 299 12.55 2.32 -33.99
N LYS A 300 13.12 3.32 -33.30
CA LYS A 300 14.42 3.89 -33.67
C LYS A 300 15.57 2.92 -33.47
N ALA A 301 15.58 2.17 -32.35
CA ALA A 301 16.59 1.14 -32.11
C ALA A 301 16.51 -0.01 -33.13
N GLN A 302 15.31 -0.37 -33.56
CA GLN A 302 15.08 -1.43 -34.55
C GLN A 302 15.42 -0.95 -35.98
N LYS A 303 15.17 0.34 -36.30
CA LYS A 303 15.57 0.93 -37.60
C LYS A 303 17.08 1.18 -37.74
N ASN A 304 17.79 1.33 -36.62
CA ASN A 304 19.26 1.49 -36.64
C ASN A 304 20.01 0.15 -36.58
N ALA A 305 19.32 -0.98 -36.47
CA ALA A 305 19.88 -2.33 -36.42
C ALA A 305 19.69 -3.10 -37.73
N VAL A 306 19.11 -2.48 -38.77
CA VAL A 306 18.96 -2.96 -40.15
C VAL A 306 19.82 -2.07 -41.06
#